data_651a797a3d8dd7905837ee741fba6438
#
_entry.id   651a797a3d8dd7905837ee741fba6438
#
_cell.length_a   1.000
_cell.length_b   1.000
_cell.length_c   1.000
_cell.angle_alpha   90.00
_cell.angle_beta   90.00
_cell.angle_gamma   90.00
#
_symmetry.space_group_name_H-M   'P 1'
#
loop_
_entity.id
_entity.type
_entity.pdbx_description
1 polymer ?
#
loop_
_entity_poly.entity_id
_entity_poly.type
_entity_poly.pdbx_seq_one_letter_code
_entity_poly.pdbx_strand_id
1 'polypeptide(L)'
;MQSLFNFIVQPKNKRYENEVDVDGKKLIVNTTMDDHKYVSRIGIVKSVPIIGESEIQVGDEVIVHHNVFRRFYDVRGIEKNSSSYFKEDLYFCYYNQIFLYKRNNEWKAPFEFCFVKPIENKTKFVTDQKERPLIGVLKYGNSSLDAFKISEGSLVGFSPSSEYEFIIENDRLYRMQTNDITIKYEYKGDEVEYNPSWASGCGRTY
;
A
#
# COMPACT_ATOMS: atom_id res chain seq x y z
N MET A 1 6.53 -22.02 14.54
CA MET A 1 7.61 -21.02 14.53
C MET A 1 7.03 -19.75 15.10
N GLN A 2 7.71 -19.13 16.06
CA GLN A 2 7.25 -17.89 16.70
C GLN A 2 8.32 -16.82 16.53
N SER A 3 7.91 -15.62 16.11
CA SER A 3 8.80 -14.47 16.01
C SER A 3 8.73 -13.65 17.30
N LEU A 4 9.86 -13.08 17.73
CA LEU A 4 9.88 -12.26 18.94
C LEU A 4 9.44 -10.82 18.67
N PHE A 5 9.96 -10.18 17.63
CA PHE A 5 9.81 -8.73 17.39
C PHE A 5 9.17 -8.39 16.06
N ASN A 6 9.28 -9.28 15.05
CA ASN A 6 8.88 -8.98 13.68
C ASN A 6 7.75 -9.89 13.22
N PHE A 7 6.96 -9.44 12.27
CA PHE A 7 6.11 -10.35 11.53
C PHE A 7 6.97 -11.25 10.64
N ILE A 8 6.49 -12.45 10.36
CA ILE A 8 7.01 -13.29 9.30
C ILE A 8 5.93 -13.34 8.22
N VAL A 9 6.28 -12.90 7.03
CA VAL A 9 5.37 -12.85 5.89
C VAL A 9 5.90 -13.71 4.75
N GLN A 10 4.99 -14.23 3.94
CA GLN A 10 5.28 -14.95 2.72
C GLN A 10 4.62 -14.22 1.55
N PRO A 11 5.25 -14.05 0.38
CA PRO A 11 4.58 -13.54 -0.80
C PRO A 11 3.32 -14.35 -1.10
N LYS A 12 2.20 -13.70 -1.39
CA LYS A 12 0.94 -14.38 -1.72
C LYS A 12 1.05 -15.20 -3.00
N ASN A 13 1.77 -14.63 -3.98
CA ASN A 13 2.06 -15.24 -5.27
C ASN A 13 3.57 -15.23 -5.53
N LYS A 14 3.99 -14.96 -6.76
CA LYS A 14 5.40 -14.76 -7.12
C LYS A 14 5.92 -13.46 -6.48
N ARG A 15 7.22 -13.41 -6.15
CA ARG A 15 7.90 -12.21 -5.63
C ARG A 15 7.90 -11.05 -6.62
N TYR A 16 7.87 -11.36 -7.92
CA TYR A 16 7.92 -10.39 -9.01
C TYR A 16 6.80 -10.64 -10.00
N GLU A 17 6.12 -9.59 -10.37
CA GLU A 17 5.05 -9.56 -11.37
C GLU A 17 5.58 -9.01 -12.70
N ASN A 18 6.66 -9.63 -13.21
CA ASN A 18 7.32 -9.24 -14.44
C ASN A 18 6.86 -10.02 -15.69
N GLU A 19 5.84 -10.85 -15.55
CA GLU A 19 5.23 -11.62 -16.65
C GLU A 19 3.77 -11.16 -16.82
N VAL A 20 3.36 -10.91 -18.05
CA VAL A 20 1.96 -10.67 -18.42
C VAL A 20 1.53 -11.78 -19.37
N ASP A 21 0.35 -12.34 -19.11
CA ASP A 21 -0.27 -13.29 -20.05
C ASP A 21 -1.04 -12.50 -21.11
N VAL A 22 -0.67 -12.69 -22.37
CA VAL A 22 -1.37 -12.14 -23.53
C VAL A 22 -1.73 -13.29 -24.43
N ASP A 23 -3.01 -13.57 -24.59
CA ASP A 23 -3.56 -14.66 -25.44
C ASP A 23 -2.94 -16.03 -25.13
N GLY A 24 -2.76 -16.36 -23.83
CA GLY A 24 -2.17 -17.62 -23.39
C GLY A 24 -0.65 -17.72 -23.57
N LYS A 25 0.01 -16.63 -23.94
CA LYS A 25 1.46 -16.53 -24.02
C LYS A 25 2.00 -15.63 -22.92
N LYS A 26 2.95 -16.13 -22.14
CA LYS A 26 3.64 -15.35 -21.13
C LYS A 26 4.66 -14.42 -21.79
N LEU A 27 4.41 -13.13 -21.70
CA LEU A 27 5.35 -12.08 -22.08
C LEU A 27 6.09 -11.58 -20.85
N ILE A 28 7.42 -11.57 -20.90
CA ILE A 28 8.26 -10.94 -19.89
C ILE A 28 8.24 -9.44 -20.18
N VAL A 29 7.62 -8.67 -19.27
CA VAL A 29 7.45 -7.22 -19.42
C VAL A 29 8.72 -6.49 -18.99
N ASN A 30 9.45 -7.02 -18.02
CA ASN A 30 10.71 -6.45 -17.54
C ASN A 30 11.66 -7.54 -17.04
N THR A 31 12.90 -7.48 -17.46
CA THR A 31 13.99 -8.37 -17.00
C THR A 31 14.77 -7.76 -15.83
N THR A 32 14.55 -6.48 -15.51
CA THR A 32 15.30 -5.75 -14.49
C THR A 32 14.73 -6.07 -13.11
N MET A 33 15.43 -6.89 -12.33
CA MET A 33 15.03 -7.24 -10.95
C MET A 33 15.08 -6.05 -9.98
N ASP A 34 15.80 -5.00 -10.32
CA ASP A 34 15.96 -3.82 -9.46
C ASP A 34 14.76 -2.85 -9.52
N ASP A 35 13.88 -2.99 -10.52
CA ASP A 35 12.72 -2.12 -10.61
C ASP A 35 11.67 -2.49 -9.57
N HIS A 36 11.54 -1.63 -8.57
CA HIS A 36 10.62 -1.81 -7.45
C HIS A 36 9.14 -1.85 -7.84
N LYS A 37 8.79 -1.39 -9.06
CA LYS A 37 7.41 -1.41 -9.57
C LYS A 37 6.91 -2.82 -9.86
N TYR A 38 7.82 -3.77 -10.10
CA TYR A 38 7.47 -5.16 -10.39
C TYR A 38 7.59 -6.08 -9.18
N VAL A 39 8.05 -5.56 -8.05
CA VAL A 39 8.11 -6.31 -6.80
C VAL A 39 6.69 -6.45 -6.25
N SER A 40 6.24 -7.69 -6.03
CA SER A 40 4.99 -7.95 -5.33
C SER A 40 5.01 -7.30 -3.94
N ARG A 41 3.91 -6.67 -3.58
CA ARG A 41 3.75 -6.06 -2.25
C ARG A 41 2.73 -6.80 -1.40
N ILE A 42 2.14 -7.86 -1.95
CA ILE A 42 1.09 -8.62 -1.26
C ILE A 42 1.71 -9.86 -0.63
N GLY A 43 1.53 -9.99 0.67
CA GLY A 43 2.00 -11.14 1.45
C GLY A 43 0.91 -11.72 2.33
N ILE A 44 1.20 -12.91 2.88
CA ILE A 44 0.37 -13.59 3.88
C ILE A 44 1.16 -13.67 5.17
N VAL A 45 0.58 -13.27 6.28
CA VAL A 45 1.19 -13.34 7.60
C VAL A 45 1.28 -14.79 8.05
N LYS A 46 2.49 -15.26 8.34
CA LYS A 46 2.78 -16.61 8.84
C LYS A 46 3.08 -16.65 10.34
N SER A 47 3.55 -15.55 10.89
CA SER A 47 3.76 -15.39 12.33
C SER A 47 3.64 -13.93 12.71
N VAL A 48 3.03 -13.66 13.84
CA VAL A 48 2.98 -12.35 14.47
C VAL A 48 4.04 -12.27 15.56
N PRO A 49 4.54 -11.08 15.90
CA PRO A 49 5.47 -10.92 17.02
C PRO A 49 4.81 -11.28 18.35
N ILE A 50 5.60 -11.87 19.26
CA ILE A 50 5.14 -12.17 20.62
C ILE A 50 5.16 -10.88 21.47
N ILE A 51 6.15 -10.04 21.21
CA ILE A 51 6.36 -8.79 21.96
C ILE A 51 5.68 -7.66 21.19
N GLY A 52 4.77 -6.98 21.87
CA GLY A 52 3.94 -5.91 21.33
C GLY A 52 2.52 -6.35 21.01
N GLU A 53 1.61 -5.39 21.04
CA GLU A 53 0.23 -5.59 20.61
C GLU A 53 0.12 -5.38 19.11
N SER A 54 -0.66 -6.21 18.45
CA SER A 54 -0.89 -6.11 17.01
C SER A 54 -2.34 -6.44 16.67
N GLU A 55 -2.93 -5.60 15.85
CA GLU A 55 -4.24 -5.87 15.24
C GLU A 55 -4.14 -6.96 14.16
N ILE A 56 -2.96 -7.15 13.58
CA ILE A 56 -2.69 -8.09 12.50
C ILE A 56 -2.56 -9.50 13.06
N GLN A 57 -3.15 -10.48 12.38
CA GLN A 57 -3.18 -11.89 12.79
C GLN A 57 -2.54 -12.80 11.75
N VAL A 58 -2.19 -14.01 12.19
CA VAL A 58 -1.74 -15.05 11.27
C VAL A 58 -2.84 -15.39 10.28
N GLY A 59 -2.47 -15.44 9.00
CA GLY A 59 -3.39 -15.67 7.89
C GLY A 59 -3.89 -14.40 7.21
N ASP A 60 -3.75 -13.22 7.82
CA ASP A 60 -4.12 -11.96 7.17
C ASP A 60 -3.28 -11.76 5.91
N GLU A 61 -3.93 -11.25 4.87
CA GLU A 61 -3.26 -10.73 3.68
C GLU A 61 -2.77 -9.31 4.00
N VAL A 62 -1.53 -8.99 3.63
CA VAL A 62 -0.93 -7.69 3.94
C VAL A 62 -0.32 -7.05 2.71
N ILE A 63 -0.40 -5.72 2.66
CA ILE A 63 0.37 -4.91 1.70
C ILE A 63 1.59 -4.38 2.44
N VAL A 64 2.77 -4.74 1.93
CA VAL A 64 4.05 -4.42 2.56
C VAL A 64 4.90 -3.49 1.70
N HIS A 65 5.90 -2.91 2.33
CA HIS A 65 6.91 -2.12 1.63
C HIS A 65 7.66 -3.00 0.60
N HIS A 66 7.89 -2.48 -0.62
CA HIS A 66 8.53 -3.22 -1.71
C HIS A 66 9.89 -3.81 -1.33
N ASN A 67 10.65 -3.19 -0.43
CA ASN A 67 11.95 -3.70 0.03
C ASN A 67 11.86 -5.04 0.76
N VAL A 68 10.68 -5.44 1.26
CA VAL A 68 10.54 -6.72 1.98
C VAL A 68 10.85 -7.89 1.05
N PHE A 69 10.27 -7.91 -0.15
CA PHE A 69 10.43 -8.99 -1.11
C PHE A 69 11.48 -8.73 -2.19
N ARG A 70 12.14 -7.58 -2.16
CA ARG A 70 13.08 -7.16 -3.19
C ARG A 70 14.32 -8.05 -3.25
N ARG A 71 14.85 -8.24 -4.48
CA ARG A 71 16.19 -8.74 -4.78
C ARG A 71 16.99 -7.61 -5.41
N PHE A 72 18.29 -7.67 -5.28
CA PHE A 72 19.19 -6.71 -5.90
C PHE A 72 20.52 -7.38 -6.25
N TYR A 73 21.29 -6.74 -7.13
CA TYR A 73 22.64 -7.18 -7.42
C TYR A 73 23.64 -6.38 -6.57
N ASP A 74 24.61 -7.09 -5.99
CA ASP A 74 25.72 -6.42 -5.31
C ASP A 74 26.71 -5.83 -6.34
N VAL A 75 27.73 -5.13 -5.84
CA VAL A 75 28.77 -4.50 -6.68
C VAL A 75 29.55 -5.48 -7.55
N ARG A 76 29.44 -6.77 -7.30
CA ARG A 76 30.05 -7.85 -8.07
C ARG A 76 29.09 -8.49 -9.07
N GLY A 77 27.85 -7.99 -9.17
CA GLY A 77 26.80 -8.55 -10.00
C GLY A 77 26.19 -9.85 -9.45
N ILE A 78 26.40 -10.16 -8.16
CA ILE A 78 25.83 -11.34 -7.51
C ILE A 78 24.45 -10.98 -6.96
N GLU A 79 23.44 -11.77 -7.31
CA GLU A 79 22.08 -11.61 -6.79
C GLU A 79 22.04 -11.82 -5.28
N LYS A 80 21.39 -10.90 -4.58
CA LYS A 80 21.18 -10.89 -3.14
C LYS A 80 19.71 -10.70 -2.83
N ASN A 81 19.26 -11.33 -1.76
CA ASN A 81 17.97 -11.06 -1.15
C ASN A 81 18.02 -9.78 -0.31
N SER A 82 16.85 -9.18 -0.05
CA SER A 82 16.71 -8.08 0.90
C SER A 82 17.17 -8.48 2.30
N SER A 83 17.43 -7.49 3.16
CA SER A 83 17.70 -7.72 4.59
C SER A 83 16.53 -8.37 5.34
N SER A 84 15.33 -8.35 4.76
CA SER A 84 14.14 -9.01 5.28
C SER A 84 14.11 -10.52 5.05
N TYR A 85 14.89 -11.03 4.11
CA TYR A 85 14.87 -12.47 3.79
C TYR A 85 15.31 -13.32 4.97
N PHE A 86 14.50 -14.30 5.32
CA PHE A 86 14.81 -15.27 6.35
C PHE A 86 15.20 -16.63 5.74
N LYS A 87 14.26 -17.31 5.10
CA LYS A 87 14.47 -18.59 4.41
C LYS A 87 13.23 -18.96 3.58
N GLU A 88 13.40 -19.75 2.51
CA GLU A 88 12.30 -20.43 1.81
C GLU A 88 11.05 -19.57 1.60
N ASP A 89 11.21 -18.42 0.98
CA ASP A 89 10.14 -17.41 0.76
C ASP A 89 9.49 -16.85 2.04
N LEU A 90 10.17 -16.95 3.17
CA LEU A 90 9.78 -16.29 4.42
C LEU A 90 10.64 -15.06 4.66
N TYR A 91 9.98 -13.97 5.06
CA TYR A 91 10.58 -12.66 5.22
C TYR A 91 10.20 -12.05 6.55
N PHE A 92 11.18 -11.48 7.23
CA PHE A 92 10.90 -10.59 8.36
C PHE A 92 10.30 -9.29 7.85
N CYS A 93 9.26 -8.82 8.51
CA CYS A 93 8.61 -7.57 8.22
C CYS A 93 8.40 -6.78 9.51
N TYR A 94 8.88 -5.56 9.53
CA TYR A 94 8.65 -4.66 10.66
C TYR A 94 7.23 -4.08 10.59
N TYR A 95 6.70 -3.66 11.73
CA TYR A 95 5.35 -3.08 11.81
C TYR A 95 5.19 -1.88 10.86
N ASN A 96 6.17 -1.00 10.80
CA ASN A 96 6.19 0.16 9.91
C ASN A 96 6.38 -0.16 8.41
N GLN A 97 6.56 -1.42 8.07
CA GLN A 97 6.60 -1.89 6.69
C GLN A 97 5.28 -2.50 6.22
N ILE A 98 4.29 -2.62 7.09
CA ILE A 98 2.95 -3.11 6.75
C ILE A 98 2.02 -1.90 6.63
N PHE A 99 1.46 -1.70 5.46
CA PHE A 99 0.64 -0.52 5.15
C PHE A 99 -0.85 -0.78 5.26
N LEU A 100 -1.28 -2.00 4.87
CA LEU A 100 -2.65 -2.47 5.02
C LEU A 100 -2.65 -3.96 5.37
N TYR A 101 -3.71 -4.39 6.03
CA TYR A 101 -4.03 -5.80 6.21
C TYR A 101 -5.49 -6.06 5.82
N LYS A 102 -5.75 -7.26 5.27
CA LYS A 102 -7.07 -7.68 4.83
C LYS A 102 -7.54 -8.84 5.69
N ARG A 103 -8.72 -8.65 6.28
CA ARG A 103 -9.42 -9.67 7.06
C ARG A 103 -10.90 -9.67 6.69
N ASN A 104 -11.49 -10.85 6.54
CA ASN A 104 -12.90 -11.00 6.13
C ASN A 104 -13.24 -10.22 4.84
N ASN A 105 -12.29 -10.15 3.91
CA ASN A 105 -12.39 -9.42 2.65
C ASN A 105 -12.44 -7.88 2.77
N GLU A 106 -12.12 -7.32 3.92
CA GLU A 106 -12.04 -5.87 4.17
C GLU A 106 -10.59 -5.45 4.43
N TRP A 107 -10.13 -4.40 3.73
CA TRP A 107 -8.85 -3.77 3.97
C TRP A 107 -8.94 -2.81 5.15
N LYS A 108 -7.92 -2.84 6.01
CA LYS A 108 -7.77 -1.94 7.16
C LYS A 108 -6.35 -1.41 7.23
N ALA A 109 -6.19 -0.17 7.60
CA ALA A 109 -4.88 0.40 7.84
C ALA A 109 -4.44 0.13 9.29
N PRO A 110 -3.15 -0.23 9.51
CA PRO A 110 -2.61 -0.29 10.85
C PRO A 110 -2.44 1.13 11.44
N PHE A 111 -2.22 1.21 12.72
CA PHE A 111 -2.22 2.43 13.53
C PHE A 111 -1.47 3.65 12.95
N GLU A 112 -0.35 3.42 12.24
CA GLU A 112 0.50 4.50 11.74
C GLU A 112 0.12 5.03 10.37
N PHE A 113 -0.68 4.29 9.62
CA PHE A 113 -0.96 4.60 8.21
C PHE A 113 -2.43 4.84 7.95
N CYS A 114 -2.69 5.59 6.89
CA CYS A 114 -4.02 5.75 6.33
C CYS A 114 -3.93 5.91 4.81
N PHE A 115 -5.06 5.74 4.14
CA PHE A 115 -5.15 5.87 2.69
C PHE A 115 -6.26 6.84 2.31
N VAL A 116 -5.91 7.78 1.47
CA VAL A 116 -6.80 8.85 1.02
C VAL A 116 -7.00 8.73 -0.48
N LYS A 117 -8.24 8.82 -0.93
CA LYS A 117 -8.60 8.86 -2.33
C LYS A 117 -8.67 10.30 -2.80
N PRO A 118 -7.96 10.67 -3.88
CA PRO A 118 -8.03 12.02 -4.43
C PRO A 118 -9.43 12.33 -4.96
N ILE A 119 -9.78 13.61 -5.01
CA ILE A 119 -11.04 14.12 -5.54
C ILE A 119 -10.81 14.96 -6.79
N GLU A 120 -11.82 15.03 -7.66
CA GLU A 120 -11.76 15.85 -8.88
C GLU A 120 -11.63 17.33 -8.58
N ASN A 121 -10.81 18.01 -9.38
CA ASN A 121 -10.75 19.44 -9.39
C ASN A 121 -11.85 20.01 -10.31
N LYS A 122 -12.93 20.51 -9.72
CA LYS A 122 -14.04 21.12 -10.46
C LYS A 122 -13.69 22.50 -11.02
N THR A 123 -12.59 23.11 -10.57
CA THR A 123 -12.18 24.47 -10.96
C THR A 123 -11.31 24.41 -12.23
N LYS A 124 -11.92 24.17 -13.37
CA LYS A 124 -11.24 23.99 -14.68
C LYS A 124 -10.52 25.24 -15.22
N PHE A 125 -10.61 26.38 -14.54
CA PHE A 125 -10.13 27.65 -15.10
C PHE A 125 -8.73 28.08 -14.69
N VAL A 126 -8.06 27.36 -13.76
CA VAL A 126 -6.80 27.85 -13.17
C VAL A 126 -5.62 26.88 -13.30
N THR A 127 -5.86 25.58 -13.43
CA THR A 127 -4.76 24.60 -13.54
C THR A 127 -5.17 23.38 -14.36
N ASP A 128 -4.20 22.82 -15.12
CA ASP A 128 -4.35 21.50 -15.79
C ASP A 128 -4.42 20.31 -14.80
N GLN A 129 -4.44 20.58 -13.50
CA GLN A 129 -4.52 19.55 -12.47
C GLN A 129 -5.92 18.97 -12.41
N LYS A 130 -6.01 17.66 -12.70
CA LYS A 130 -7.28 16.92 -12.71
C LYS A 130 -7.79 16.63 -11.31
N GLU A 131 -6.91 16.60 -10.32
CA GLU A 131 -7.25 16.38 -8.92
C GLU A 131 -7.03 17.64 -8.07
N ARG A 132 -7.79 17.75 -6.99
CA ARG A 132 -7.69 18.85 -6.04
C ARG A 132 -6.48 18.62 -5.14
N PRO A 133 -5.51 19.54 -5.07
CA PRO A 133 -4.30 19.34 -4.30
C PRO A 133 -4.59 19.29 -2.79
N LEU A 134 -3.90 18.42 -2.08
CA LEU A 134 -3.88 18.30 -0.61
C LEU A 134 -5.24 18.04 0.05
N ILE A 135 -6.21 17.57 -0.69
CA ILE A 135 -7.55 17.23 -0.18
C ILE A 135 -8.00 15.91 -0.82
N GLY A 136 -8.62 15.07 -0.01
CA GLY A 136 -9.20 13.81 -0.50
C GLY A 136 -10.15 13.19 0.51
N VAL A 137 -10.73 12.05 0.14
CA VAL A 137 -11.63 11.28 0.99
C VAL A 137 -10.86 10.15 1.64
N LEU A 138 -10.93 10.02 2.96
CA LEU A 138 -10.33 8.91 3.71
C LEU A 138 -10.95 7.59 3.27
N LYS A 139 -10.15 6.70 2.69
CA LYS A 139 -10.61 5.39 2.20
C LYS A 139 -10.38 4.28 3.22
N TYR A 140 -9.16 4.23 3.78
CA TYR A 140 -8.81 3.30 4.86
C TYR A 140 -8.21 4.12 6.00
N GLY A 141 -8.95 4.16 7.11
CA GLY A 141 -8.55 4.82 8.34
C GLY A 141 -7.97 3.85 9.36
N ASN A 142 -7.70 4.35 10.55
CA ASN A 142 -7.21 3.59 11.68
C ASN A 142 -7.79 4.13 13.00
N SER A 143 -7.57 3.40 14.09
CA SER A 143 -8.09 3.73 15.42
C SER A 143 -7.66 5.12 15.93
N SER A 144 -6.49 5.61 15.53
CA SER A 144 -6.06 6.97 15.91
C SER A 144 -6.92 8.05 15.26
N LEU A 145 -7.25 7.90 13.97
CA LEU A 145 -8.12 8.84 13.28
C LEU A 145 -9.55 8.77 13.81
N ASP A 146 -10.03 7.59 14.16
CA ASP A 146 -11.34 7.38 14.76
C ASP A 146 -11.48 8.12 16.10
N ALA A 147 -10.41 8.16 16.91
CA ALA A 147 -10.38 8.92 18.15
C ALA A 147 -10.60 10.42 17.94
N PHE A 148 -10.21 10.96 16.78
CA PHE A 148 -10.48 12.33 16.34
C PHE A 148 -11.81 12.48 15.57
N LYS A 149 -12.63 11.43 15.54
CA LYS A 149 -13.89 11.39 14.77
C LYS A 149 -13.65 11.57 13.25
N ILE A 150 -12.52 11.12 12.76
CA ILE A 150 -12.17 11.08 11.34
C ILE A 150 -12.29 9.62 10.90
N SER A 151 -13.45 9.25 10.40
CA SER A 151 -13.77 7.90 9.92
C SER A 151 -13.65 7.80 8.40
N GLU A 152 -13.72 6.59 7.89
CA GLU A 152 -13.81 6.34 6.44
C GLU A 152 -14.94 7.15 5.82
N GLY A 153 -14.68 7.69 4.64
CA GLY A 153 -15.58 8.64 3.97
C GLY A 153 -15.42 10.10 4.40
N SER A 154 -14.64 10.41 5.44
CA SER A 154 -14.39 11.81 5.83
C SER A 154 -13.57 12.54 4.77
N LEU A 155 -13.95 13.80 4.48
CA LEU A 155 -13.14 14.70 3.66
C LEU A 155 -12.02 15.28 4.52
N VAL A 156 -10.77 15.06 4.09
CA VAL A 156 -9.58 15.42 4.85
C VAL A 156 -8.60 16.24 4.03
N GLY A 157 -7.87 17.12 4.72
CA GLY A 157 -6.70 17.79 4.18
C GLY A 157 -5.43 17.23 4.79
N PHE A 158 -4.37 17.22 4.02
CA PHE A 158 -3.10 16.61 4.42
C PHE A 158 -1.90 17.48 4.08
N SER A 159 -0.75 17.18 4.69
CA SER A 159 0.48 17.93 4.51
C SER A 159 1.06 17.77 3.09
N PRO A 160 1.68 18.81 2.51
CA PRO A 160 2.36 18.69 1.23
C PRO A 160 3.46 17.63 1.24
N SER A 161 3.61 16.91 0.12
CA SER A 161 4.65 15.89 -0.09
C SER A 161 4.53 14.66 0.84
N SER A 162 3.37 14.44 1.44
CA SER A 162 3.07 13.23 2.23
C SER A 162 2.46 12.11 1.37
N GLU A 163 2.03 12.44 0.16
CA GLU A 163 1.34 11.54 -0.75
C GLU A 163 2.31 10.49 -1.32
N TYR A 164 2.08 9.24 -1.00
CA TYR A 164 2.76 8.13 -1.66
C TYR A 164 1.72 7.30 -2.42
N GLU A 165 1.84 7.29 -3.74
CA GLU A 165 0.87 6.66 -4.63
C GLU A 165 0.85 5.14 -4.50
N PHE A 166 -0.36 4.59 -4.39
CA PHE A 166 -0.67 3.18 -4.46
C PHE A 166 -1.84 2.91 -5.38
N ILE A 167 -1.84 1.74 -6.01
CA ILE A 167 -3.03 1.20 -6.69
C ILE A 167 -3.44 -0.05 -5.91
N ILE A 168 -4.65 -0.03 -5.37
CA ILE A 168 -5.22 -1.12 -4.60
C ILE A 168 -6.58 -1.46 -5.20
N GLU A 169 -6.74 -2.69 -5.71
CA GLU A 169 -7.99 -3.17 -6.32
C GLU A 169 -8.53 -2.21 -7.41
N ASN A 170 -7.63 -1.69 -8.27
CA ASN A 170 -7.91 -0.71 -9.33
C ASN A 170 -8.24 0.71 -8.85
N ASP A 171 -8.14 0.99 -7.58
CA ASP A 171 -8.27 2.33 -7.02
C ASP A 171 -6.90 2.96 -6.81
N ARG A 172 -6.70 4.18 -7.34
CA ARG A 172 -5.53 5.00 -7.05
C ARG A 172 -5.74 5.70 -5.72
N LEU A 173 -4.84 5.46 -4.78
CA LEU A 173 -4.90 5.97 -3.42
C LEU A 173 -3.56 6.60 -3.03
N TYR A 174 -3.58 7.50 -2.08
CA TYR A 174 -2.40 8.03 -1.43
C TYR A 174 -2.24 7.41 -0.05
N ARG A 175 -1.15 6.63 0.15
CA ARG A 175 -0.73 6.22 1.47
C ARG A 175 -0.03 7.38 2.17
N MET A 176 -0.37 7.65 3.39
CA MET A 176 0.29 8.64 4.24
C MET A 176 0.31 8.18 5.70
N GLN A 177 1.05 8.87 6.53
CA GLN A 177 1.01 8.63 7.97
C GLN A 177 -0.20 9.34 8.59
N THR A 178 -0.67 8.83 9.71
CA THR A 178 -1.79 9.44 10.45
C THR A 178 -1.56 10.92 10.76
N ASN A 179 -0.31 11.28 11.10
CA ASN A 179 0.08 12.65 11.42
C ASN A 179 0.10 13.60 10.21
N ASP A 180 0.06 13.07 9.00
CA ASP A 180 -0.02 13.89 7.78
C ASP A 180 -1.43 14.44 7.57
N ILE A 181 -2.44 13.84 8.19
CA ILE A 181 -3.82 14.35 8.17
C ILE A 181 -3.90 15.54 9.12
N THR A 182 -4.07 16.72 8.56
CA THR A 182 -4.00 17.99 9.31
C THR A 182 -5.34 18.69 9.44
N ILE A 183 -6.28 18.43 8.55
CA ILE A 183 -7.58 19.12 8.50
C ILE A 183 -8.69 18.11 8.28
N LYS A 184 -9.78 18.27 9.02
CA LYS A 184 -11.06 17.65 8.73
C LYS A 184 -12.00 18.69 8.15
N TYR A 185 -12.57 18.42 6.99
CA TYR A 185 -13.58 19.28 6.37
C TYR A 185 -14.99 18.76 6.70
N GLU A 186 -15.95 19.67 6.71
CA GLU A 186 -17.34 19.26 6.63
C GLU A 186 -17.64 18.69 5.23
N TYR A 187 -17.97 17.40 5.19
CA TYR A 187 -18.29 16.73 3.94
C TYR A 187 -19.72 17.08 3.54
N LYS A 188 -19.87 17.67 2.36
CA LYS A 188 -21.17 18.10 1.82
C LYS A 188 -21.80 17.04 0.91
N GLY A 189 -21.06 15.99 0.55
CA GLY A 189 -21.52 14.89 -0.29
C GLY A 189 -21.50 15.19 -1.79
N ASP A 190 -20.87 16.29 -2.21
CA ASP A 190 -20.80 16.73 -3.61
C ASP A 190 -19.40 16.56 -4.23
N GLU A 191 -18.45 16.06 -3.48
CA GLU A 191 -17.11 15.74 -3.98
C GLU A 191 -17.13 14.44 -4.79
N VAL A 192 -16.51 14.50 -5.96
CA VAL A 192 -16.36 13.34 -6.85
C VAL A 192 -14.96 12.76 -6.68
N GLU A 193 -14.87 11.48 -6.35
CA GLU A 193 -13.60 10.75 -6.27
C GLU A 193 -12.93 10.73 -7.65
N TYR A 194 -11.63 10.97 -7.68
CA TYR A 194 -10.84 10.92 -8.90
C TYR A 194 -10.09 9.59 -9.01
N ASN A 195 -10.36 8.86 -10.09
CA ASN A 195 -9.61 7.67 -10.44
C ASN A 195 -9.19 7.76 -11.91
N PRO A 196 -7.89 7.87 -12.22
CA PRO A 196 -7.46 7.99 -13.61
C PRO A 196 -7.69 6.66 -14.35
N SER A 197 -8.00 6.73 -15.64
CA SER A 197 -8.33 5.57 -16.47
C SER A 197 -7.23 4.50 -16.49
N TRP A 198 -5.95 4.90 -16.38
CA TRP A 198 -4.83 3.98 -16.34
C TRP A 198 -4.77 3.17 -15.04
N ALA A 199 -5.34 3.65 -13.94
CA ALA A 199 -5.43 2.91 -12.68
C ALA A 199 -6.54 1.86 -12.72
N SER A 200 -7.66 2.17 -13.40
CA SER A 200 -8.85 1.32 -13.45
C SER A 200 -8.69 0.02 -14.26
N GLY A 201 -7.61 -0.15 -15.00
CA GLY A 201 -7.38 -1.35 -15.83
C GLY A 201 -6.12 -2.13 -15.46
N CYS A 202 -5.45 -1.74 -14.38
CA CYS A 202 -4.10 -2.24 -14.11
C CYS A 202 -4.06 -3.66 -13.54
N GLY A 203 -5.09 -4.10 -12.82
CA GLY A 203 -5.15 -5.42 -12.18
C GLY A 203 -4.01 -5.68 -11.18
N ARG A 204 -3.17 -4.69 -10.90
CA ARG A 204 -1.99 -4.77 -10.03
C ARG A 204 -2.19 -3.92 -8.80
N THR A 205 -1.54 -4.33 -7.71
CA THR A 205 -1.40 -3.53 -6.48
C THR A 205 0.07 -3.13 -6.35
N TYR A 206 0.39 -1.84 -6.45
CA TYR A 206 1.73 -1.29 -6.24
C TYR A 206 1.73 -0.04 -5.37
#